data_dc8a584bef8b48a77d579fa48f38570e
#
_entry.id   dc8a584bef8b48a77d579fa48f38570e
#
_cell.length_a   1.000
_cell.length_b   1.000
_cell.length_c   1.000
_cell.angle_alpha   90.00
_cell.angle_beta   90.00
_cell.angle_gamma   90.00
#
_symmetry.space_group_name_H-M   'P 1'
#
loop_
_entity.id
_entity.type
_entity.pdbx_description
1 polymer ?
#
loop_
_entity_poly.entity_id
_entity_poly.type
_entity_poly.pdbx_seq_one_letter_code
_entity_poly.pdbx_strand_id
1 'polypeptide(L)'
;MKIALITGVSSGFGLESLKALIELDYKVIAIARRKERLGKLQELYGDKIYPIVLDVRDKQAVFTAIENLPQDLQNISLLVNNAGLALSLNEFDSLDIEDIEAMVDTNIKGFLYIARATLPLLRKAKNAHVINIGSIAANVPYYGGNVYCGTKAFVAQFSKALRTDLRGSNIKVTNIAPGLCKTEFSEVRFKGDIKKADEVYENTKYIKAEDIAKIITFIISLPEYININEIELMPVTQTWAGTFSEKI
;
A
#
# COMPACT_ATOMS: atom_id res chain seq x y z
N MET A 1 -2.44 -21.64 11.12
CA MET A 1 -1.75 -20.86 10.08
C MET A 1 -2.38 -19.47 10.03
N LYS A 2 -1.59 -18.40 10.01
CA LYS A 2 -2.09 -17.03 9.89
C LYS A 2 -2.31 -16.69 8.42
N ILE A 3 -3.33 -15.89 8.11
CA ILE A 3 -3.65 -15.49 6.73
C ILE A 3 -3.52 -13.99 6.60
N ALA A 4 -2.76 -13.57 5.59
CA ALA A 4 -2.63 -12.17 5.19
C ALA A 4 -3.22 -11.96 3.79
N LEU A 5 -3.85 -10.81 3.56
CA LEU A 5 -4.21 -10.33 2.23
C LEU A 5 -3.35 -9.12 1.90
N ILE A 6 -2.67 -9.15 0.76
CA ILE A 6 -1.80 -8.06 0.30
C ILE A 6 -2.20 -7.65 -1.11
N THR A 7 -2.38 -6.35 -1.33
CA THR A 7 -2.60 -5.79 -2.66
C THR A 7 -1.32 -5.21 -3.26
N GLY A 8 -1.13 -5.35 -4.58
CA GLY A 8 0.05 -4.82 -5.26
C GLY A 8 1.32 -5.64 -5.07
N VAL A 9 1.19 -6.96 -4.91
CA VAL A 9 2.32 -7.87 -4.61
C VAL A 9 3.28 -8.11 -5.77
N SER A 10 3.02 -7.60 -6.95
CA SER A 10 3.86 -7.89 -8.13
C SER A 10 5.16 -7.08 -8.18
N SER A 11 5.38 -6.14 -7.25
CA SER A 11 6.62 -5.35 -7.12
C SER A 11 6.67 -4.58 -5.81
N GLY A 12 7.80 -3.95 -5.53
CA GLY A 12 7.99 -2.97 -4.45
C GLY A 12 7.57 -3.47 -3.08
N PHE A 13 6.92 -2.60 -2.30
CA PHE A 13 6.55 -2.92 -0.92
C PHE A 13 5.67 -4.16 -0.78
N GLY A 14 4.70 -4.33 -1.70
CA GLY A 14 3.81 -5.49 -1.67
C GLY A 14 4.55 -6.81 -1.86
N LEU A 15 5.53 -6.84 -2.77
CA LEU A 15 6.35 -8.03 -3.01
C LEU A 15 7.23 -8.36 -1.81
N GLU A 16 7.96 -7.38 -1.26
CA GLU A 16 8.85 -7.63 -0.13
C GLU A 16 8.06 -7.95 1.15
N SER A 17 6.88 -7.34 1.33
CA SER A 17 5.98 -7.71 2.42
C SER A 17 5.46 -9.14 2.30
N LEU A 18 5.13 -9.60 1.07
CA LEU A 18 4.74 -10.99 0.82
C LEU A 18 5.86 -11.93 1.24
N LYS A 19 7.11 -11.69 0.81
CA LYS A 19 8.27 -12.51 1.17
C LYS A 19 8.45 -12.60 2.69
N ALA A 20 8.49 -11.45 3.34
CA ALA A 20 8.68 -11.37 4.79
C ALA A 20 7.55 -12.06 5.59
N LEU A 21 6.30 -11.97 5.12
CA LEU A 21 5.19 -12.64 5.79
C LEU A 21 5.20 -14.16 5.57
N ILE A 22 5.65 -14.65 4.41
CA ILE A 22 5.85 -16.08 4.17
C ILE A 22 6.92 -16.66 5.12
N GLU A 23 7.99 -15.92 5.39
CA GLU A 23 9.02 -16.30 6.36
C GLU A 23 8.48 -16.37 7.81
N LEU A 24 7.41 -15.63 8.10
CA LEU A 24 6.69 -15.66 9.38
C LEU A 24 5.48 -16.64 9.39
N ASP A 25 5.49 -17.63 8.49
CA ASP A 25 4.46 -18.66 8.36
C ASP A 25 3.04 -18.14 8.08
N TYR A 26 2.91 -17.02 7.40
CA TYR A 26 1.64 -16.60 6.84
C TYR A 26 1.39 -17.30 5.50
N LYS A 27 0.12 -17.69 5.29
CA LYS A 27 -0.41 -17.91 3.94
C LYS A 27 -0.90 -16.57 3.39
N VAL A 28 -0.47 -16.20 2.17
CA VAL A 28 -0.73 -14.86 1.64
C VAL A 28 -1.71 -14.94 0.46
N ILE A 29 -2.85 -14.26 0.60
CA ILE A 29 -3.74 -13.95 -0.51
C ILE A 29 -3.09 -12.80 -1.28
N ALA A 30 -2.57 -13.10 -2.46
CA ALA A 30 -1.66 -12.25 -3.22
C ALA A 30 -2.40 -11.60 -4.39
N ILE A 31 -2.77 -10.32 -4.26
CA ILE A 31 -3.56 -9.59 -5.27
C ILE A 31 -2.65 -8.70 -6.12
N ALA A 32 -2.70 -8.86 -7.45
CA ALA A 32 -2.06 -7.97 -8.41
C ALA A 32 -2.70 -8.08 -9.81
N ARG A 33 -2.40 -7.11 -10.68
CA ARG A 33 -2.89 -7.11 -12.08
C ARG A 33 -2.04 -7.96 -13.01
N ARG A 34 -0.73 -8.07 -12.72
CA ARG A 34 0.28 -8.71 -13.60
C ARG A 34 0.28 -10.23 -13.41
N LYS A 35 -0.51 -10.94 -14.25
CA LYS A 35 -0.70 -12.40 -14.21
C LYS A 35 0.63 -13.16 -14.23
N GLU A 36 1.54 -12.80 -15.13
CA GLU A 36 2.83 -13.48 -15.27
C GLU A 36 3.69 -13.39 -13.99
N ARG A 37 3.70 -12.23 -13.34
CA ARG A 37 4.44 -12.06 -12.08
C ARG A 37 3.81 -12.86 -10.95
N LEU A 38 2.49 -12.92 -10.89
CA LEU A 38 1.79 -13.78 -9.92
C LEU A 38 2.06 -15.27 -10.17
N GLY A 39 2.11 -15.69 -11.44
CA GLY A 39 2.47 -17.06 -11.81
C GLY A 39 3.86 -17.45 -11.30
N LYS A 40 4.87 -16.60 -11.52
CA LYS A 40 6.23 -16.82 -10.99
C LYS A 40 6.27 -16.87 -9.45
N LEU A 41 5.47 -16.07 -8.76
CA LEU A 41 5.36 -16.16 -7.30
C LEU A 41 4.71 -17.47 -6.88
N GLN A 42 3.68 -17.93 -7.60
CA GLN A 42 3.04 -19.22 -7.33
C GLN A 42 4.01 -20.39 -7.54
N GLU A 43 4.82 -20.37 -8.59
CA GLU A 43 5.87 -21.37 -8.82
C GLU A 43 6.90 -21.40 -7.69
N LEU A 44 7.29 -20.22 -7.18
CA LEU A 44 8.32 -20.10 -6.14
C LEU A 44 7.82 -20.50 -4.74
N TYR A 45 6.58 -20.11 -4.38
CA TYR A 45 6.07 -20.24 -3.01
C TYR A 45 4.98 -21.30 -2.84
N GLY A 46 4.51 -21.92 -3.94
CA GLY A 46 3.54 -23.02 -3.92
C GLY A 46 2.25 -22.65 -3.19
N ASP A 47 1.88 -23.48 -2.25
CA ASP A 47 0.66 -23.36 -1.45
C ASP A 47 0.71 -22.29 -0.35
N LYS A 48 1.88 -21.67 -0.12
CA LYS A 48 2.02 -20.53 0.80
C LYS A 48 1.36 -19.27 0.26
N ILE A 49 1.04 -19.20 -1.02
CA ILE A 49 0.30 -18.09 -1.60
C ILE A 49 -0.99 -18.55 -2.28
N TYR A 50 -1.96 -17.67 -2.33
CA TYR A 50 -3.19 -17.77 -3.11
C TYR A 50 -3.27 -16.56 -4.05
N PRO A 51 -2.86 -16.70 -5.33
CA PRO A 51 -2.79 -15.58 -6.25
C PRO A 51 -4.17 -15.23 -6.80
N ILE A 52 -4.48 -13.94 -6.84
CA ILE A 52 -5.68 -13.41 -7.48
C ILE A 52 -5.26 -12.32 -8.47
N VAL A 53 -5.51 -12.58 -9.76
CA VAL A 53 -5.32 -11.57 -10.80
C VAL A 53 -6.50 -10.62 -10.76
N LEU A 54 -6.29 -9.39 -10.29
CA LEU A 54 -7.34 -8.44 -10.02
C LEU A 54 -6.85 -7.00 -10.16
N ASP A 55 -7.66 -6.14 -10.80
CA ASP A 55 -7.53 -4.69 -10.72
C ASP A 55 -8.40 -4.19 -9.56
N VAL A 56 -7.80 -3.56 -8.57
CA VAL A 56 -8.52 -3.04 -7.40
C VAL A 56 -9.54 -1.95 -7.75
N ARG A 57 -9.45 -1.34 -8.95
CA ARG A 57 -10.41 -0.34 -9.45
C ARG A 57 -11.74 -0.96 -9.85
N ASP A 58 -11.76 -2.25 -10.18
CA ASP A 58 -12.98 -2.96 -10.52
C ASP A 58 -13.71 -3.38 -9.24
N LYS A 59 -14.72 -2.58 -8.86
CA LYS A 59 -15.54 -2.81 -7.67
C LYS A 59 -16.13 -4.23 -7.66
N GLN A 60 -16.79 -4.63 -8.75
CA GLN A 60 -17.50 -5.90 -8.80
C GLN A 60 -16.53 -7.08 -8.66
N ALA A 61 -15.40 -7.02 -9.40
CA ALA A 61 -14.38 -8.06 -9.33
C ALA A 61 -13.76 -8.17 -7.92
N VAL A 62 -13.52 -7.03 -7.23
CA VAL A 62 -13.01 -7.03 -5.85
C VAL A 62 -13.96 -7.76 -4.90
N PHE A 63 -15.24 -7.39 -4.88
CA PHE A 63 -16.21 -8.00 -3.98
C PHE A 63 -16.40 -9.48 -4.30
N THR A 64 -16.56 -9.83 -5.58
CA THR A 64 -16.69 -11.23 -6.03
C THR A 64 -15.47 -12.07 -5.63
N ALA A 65 -14.26 -11.55 -5.82
CA ALA A 65 -13.04 -12.28 -5.47
C ALA A 65 -12.93 -12.56 -3.96
N ILE A 66 -13.29 -11.59 -3.12
CA ILE A 66 -13.21 -11.75 -1.66
C ILE A 66 -14.35 -12.64 -1.13
N GLU A 67 -15.56 -12.51 -1.65
CA GLU A 67 -16.71 -13.35 -1.27
C GLU A 67 -16.51 -14.83 -1.63
N ASN A 68 -15.84 -15.10 -2.76
CA ASN A 68 -15.58 -16.46 -3.24
C ASN A 68 -14.25 -17.05 -2.73
N LEU A 69 -13.61 -16.46 -1.73
CA LEU A 69 -12.43 -17.07 -1.12
C LEU A 69 -12.77 -18.44 -0.52
N PRO A 70 -11.92 -19.46 -0.75
CA PRO A 70 -12.04 -20.75 -0.08
C PRO A 70 -12.22 -20.60 1.43
N GLN A 71 -12.98 -21.51 2.03
CA GLN A 71 -13.34 -21.40 3.45
C GLN A 71 -12.10 -21.37 4.38
N ASP A 72 -11.05 -22.11 4.03
CA ASP A 72 -9.77 -22.12 4.75
C ASP A 72 -9.01 -20.79 4.68
N LEU A 73 -9.35 -19.91 3.71
CA LEU A 73 -8.75 -18.58 3.55
C LEU A 73 -9.58 -17.44 4.13
N GLN A 74 -10.75 -17.70 4.69
CA GLN A 74 -11.64 -16.66 5.17
C GLN A 74 -11.28 -16.08 6.56
N ASN A 75 -10.35 -16.71 7.30
CA ASN A 75 -9.92 -16.20 8.61
C ASN A 75 -8.72 -15.27 8.47
N ILE A 76 -8.91 -14.14 7.76
CA ILE A 76 -7.84 -13.17 7.48
C ILE A 76 -7.51 -12.40 8.76
N SER A 77 -6.25 -12.48 9.18
CA SER A 77 -5.74 -11.76 10.37
C SER A 77 -4.92 -10.49 10.02
N LEU A 78 -4.54 -10.32 8.76
CA LEU A 78 -3.77 -9.16 8.30
C LEU A 78 -4.23 -8.70 6.92
N LEU A 79 -4.53 -7.41 6.78
CA LEU A 79 -4.68 -6.73 5.49
C LEU A 79 -3.52 -5.75 5.31
N VAL A 80 -2.73 -5.91 4.27
CA VAL A 80 -1.78 -4.90 3.79
C VAL A 80 -2.37 -4.24 2.54
N ASN A 81 -3.02 -3.11 2.73
CA ASN A 81 -3.66 -2.34 1.67
C ASN A 81 -2.62 -1.42 1.02
N ASN A 82 -1.88 -1.99 0.07
CA ASN A 82 -0.66 -1.41 -0.49
C ASN A 82 -0.82 -0.92 -1.93
N ALA A 83 -1.73 -1.48 -2.72
CA ALA A 83 -1.90 -1.06 -4.12
C ALA A 83 -2.13 0.46 -4.22
N GLY A 84 -1.30 1.11 -5.01
CA GLY A 84 -1.36 2.55 -5.22
C GLY A 84 -0.36 2.99 -6.29
N LEU A 85 -0.57 4.17 -6.84
CA LEU A 85 0.29 4.76 -7.86
C LEU A 85 0.30 6.29 -7.75
N ALA A 86 1.30 6.91 -8.35
CA ALA A 86 1.30 8.30 -8.74
C ALA A 86 1.61 8.40 -10.23
N LEU A 87 1.07 9.39 -10.89
CA LEU A 87 1.30 9.66 -12.30
C LEU A 87 1.66 11.14 -12.46
N SER A 88 2.69 11.38 -13.27
CA SER A 88 3.20 12.71 -13.60
C SER A 88 3.74 13.51 -12.39
N LEU A 89 4.35 14.64 -12.67
CA LEU A 89 4.71 15.74 -11.78
C LEU A 89 4.34 17.10 -12.43
N ASN A 90 3.33 17.10 -13.28
CA ASN A 90 2.86 18.29 -13.94
C ASN A 90 2.05 19.19 -12.98
N GLU A 91 2.00 20.46 -13.27
CA GLU A 91 1.03 21.37 -12.66
C GLU A 91 -0.41 20.88 -12.92
N PHE A 92 -1.33 21.24 -12.05
CA PHE A 92 -2.68 20.67 -12.06
C PHE A 92 -3.44 20.98 -13.37
N ASP A 93 -3.25 22.15 -13.92
CA ASP A 93 -3.90 22.60 -15.18
C ASP A 93 -3.38 21.90 -16.44
N SER A 94 -2.20 21.28 -16.35
CA SER A 94 -1.57 20.51 -17.44
C SER A 94 -1.53 18.99 -17.18
N LEU A 95 -2.20 18.53 -16.12
CA LEU A 95 -2.28 17.11 -15.79
C LEU A 95 -3.40 16.45 -16.60
N ASP A 96 -3.10 15.31 -17.24
CA ASP A 96 -4.08 14.53 -17.98
C ASP A 96 -5.22 14.07 -17.05
N ILE A 97 -6.47 14.19 -17.51
CA ILE A 97 -7.65 13.76 -16.73
C ILE A 97 -7.60 12.27 -16.44
N GLU A 98 -7.15 11.47 -17.39
CA GLU A 98 -6.97 10.02 -17.23
C GLU A 98 -5.98 9.67 -16.12
N ASP A 99 -4.92 10.48 -15.93
CA ASP A 99 -3.96 10.32 -14.84
C ASP A 99 -4.61 10.68 -13.50
N ILE A 100 -5.43 11.73 -13.45
CA ILE A 100 -6.21 12.11 -12.27
C ILE A 100 -7.16 10.98 -11.86
N GLU A 101 -7.96 10.50 -12.81
CA GLU A 101 -8.91 9.42 -12.57
C GLU A 101 -8.19 8.13 -12.14
N ALA A 102 -7.10 7.74 -12.80
CA ALA A 102 -6.33 6.57 -12.44
C ALA A 102 -5.77 6.64 -11.00
N MET A 103 -5.31 7.80 -10.55
CA MET A 103 -4.85 8.02 -9.17
C MET A 103 -6.01 7.94 -8.16
N VAL A 104 -7.14 8.57 -8.45
CA VAL A 104 -8.34 8.54 -7.58
C VAL A 104 -8.92 7.13 -7.53
N ASP A 105 -9.08 6.49 -8.67
CA ASP A 105 -9.67 5.16 -8.76
C ASP A 105 -8.82 4.10 -8.07
N THR A 106 -7.48 4.20 -8.16
CA THR A 106 -6.60 3.23 -7.51
C THR A 106 -6.43 3.54 -6.03
N ASN A 107 -6.01 4.78 -5.70
CA ASN A 107 -5.55 5.12 -4.36
C ASN A 107 -6.71 5.42 -3.38
N ILE A 108 -7.91 5.72 -3.89
CA ILE A 108 -9.09 5.98 -3.07
C ILE A 108 -10.13 4.90 -3.27
N LYS A 109 -10.72 4.75 -4.47
CA LYS A 109 -11.82 3.81 -4.66
C LYS A 109 -11.37 2.36 -4.49
N GLY A 110 -10.29 1.94 -5.17
CA GLY A 110 -9.74 0.59 -5.06
C GLY A 110 -9.28 0.26 -3.64
N PHE A 111 -8.63 1.22 -2.98
CA PHE A 111 -8.26 1.13 -1.58
C PHE A 111 -9.50 0.89 -0.67
N LEU A 112 -10.58 1.64 -0.88
CA LEU A 112 -11.84 1.49 -0.12
C LEU A 112 -12.53 0.15 -0.43
N TYR A 113 -12.55 -0.29 -1.69
CA TYR A 113 -13.20 -1.55 -2.06
C TYR A 113 -12.53 -2.74 -1.38
N ILE A 114 -11.20 -2.79 -1.39
CA ILE A 114 -10.43 -3.82 -0.70
C ILE A 114 -10.69 -3.78 0.82
N ALA A 115 -10.58 -2.61 1.44
CA ALA A 115 -10.83 -2.47 2.87
C ALA A 115 -12.26 -2.93 3.22
N ARG A 116 -13.27 -2.47 2.47
CA ARG A 116 -14.68 -2.79 2.73
C ARG A 116 -15.01 -4.27 2.52
N ALA A 117 -14.47 -4.88 1.46
CA ALA A 117 -14.69 -6.29 1.18
C ALA A 117 -14.01 -7.21 2.21
N THR A 118 -12.80 -6.84 2.67
CA THR A 118 -12.01 -7.68 3.59
C THR A 118 -12.46 -7.52 5.06
N LEU A 119 -13.02 -6.39 5.45
CA LEU A 119 -13.37 -6.08 6.84
C LEU A 119 -14.26 -7.13 7.52
N PRO A 120 -15.31 -7.72 6.88
CA PRO A 120 -16.11 -8.79 7.49
C PRO A 120 -15.29 -10.03 7.83
N LEU A 121 -14.24 -10.33 7.05
CA LEU A 121 -13.35 -11.47 7.27
C LEU A 121 -12.36 -11.18 8.42
N LEU A 122 -11.83 -9.95 8.48
CA LEU A 122 -10.99 -9.50 9.59
C LEU A 122 -11.73 -9.56 10.95
N ARG A 123 -13.06 -9.32 10.95
CA ARG A 123 -13.89 -9.42 12.17
C ARG A 123 -14.06 -10.85 12.67
N LYS A 124 -13.82 -11.88 11.83
CA LYS A 124 -13.87 -13.28 12.23
C LYS A 124 -12.59 -13.71 12.97
N ALA A 125 -11.47 -13.04 12.72
CA ALA A 125 -10.22 -13.35 13.38
C ALA A 125 -10.23 -12.88 14.83
N LYS A 126 -9.60 -13.66 15.74
CA LYS A 126 -9.46 -13.28 17.16
C LYS A 126 -8.77 -11.93 17.33
N ASN A 127 -7.74 -11.70 16.52
CA ASN A 127 -6.98 -10.47 16.45
C ASN A 127 -6.65 -10.19 14.98
N ALA A 128 -6.91 -8.99 14.52
CA ALA A 128 -6.64 -8.60 13.15
C ALA A 128 -5.93 -7.25 13.08
N HIS A 129 -5.29 -7.02 11.94
CA HIS A 129 -4.59 -5.76 11.68
C HIS A 129 -4.83 -5.30 10.24
N VAL A 130 -5.18 -4.04 10.08
CA VAL A 130 -5.20 -3.33 8.80
C VAL A 130 -3.98 -2.43 8.74
N ILE A 131 -3.09 -2.67 7.79
CA ILE A 131 -1.94 -1.82 7.49
C ILE A 131 -2.19 -1.14 6.16
N ASN A 132 -2.29 0.18 6.18
CA ASN A 132 -2.47 1.02 5.01
C ASN A 132 -1.14 1.67 4.63
N ILE A 133 -0.79 1.64 3.34
CA ILE A 133 0.40 2.32 2.84
C ILE A 133 0.05 3.74 2.41
N GLY A 134 0.32 4.67 3.30
CA GLY A 134 0.22 6.09 3.10
C GLY A 134 1.43 6.70 2.38
N SER A 135 1.82 7.90 2.78
CA SER A 135 3.00 8.62 2.34
C SER A 135 3.18 9.87 3.20
N ILE A 136 4.40 10.39 3.33
CA ILE A 136 4.65 11.75 3.85
C ILE A 136 3.92 12.82 3.02
N ALA A 137 3.64 12.53 1.75
CA ALA A 137 2.85 13.38 0.85
C ALA A 137 1.44 13.70 1.36
N ALA A 138 0.95 12.95 2.35
CA ALA A 138 -0.32 13.26 3.03
C ALA A 138 -0.27 14.58 3.80
N ASN A 139 0.88 14.92 4.36
CA ASN A 139 1.09 16.07 5.24
C ASN A 139 1.98 17.15 4.62
N VAL A 140 2.87 16.76 3.71
CA VAL A 140 3.86 17.66 3.10
C VAL A 140 3.67 17.66 1.58
N PRO A 141 2.97 18.65 1.03
CA PRO A 141 2.81 18.77 -0.41
C PRO A 141 4.15 19.13 -1.08
N TYR A 142 4.29 18.68 -2.31
CA TYR A 142 5.44 19.02 -3.16
C TYR A 142 4.96 19.40 -4.56
N TYR A 143 5.80 20.12 -5.30
CA TYR A 143 5.50 20.58 -6.64
C TYR A 143 5.11 19.41 -7.57
N GLY A 144 4.00 19.55 -8.29
CA GLY A 144 3.44 18.48 -9.15
C GLY A 144 2.82 17.30 -8.40
N GLY A 145 2.82 17.32 -7.06
CA GLY A 145 2.23 16.25 -6.25
C GLY A 145 0.71 16.33 -6.06
N ASN A 146 0.08 17.38 -6.54
CA ASN A 146 -1.33 17.80 -6.37
C ASN A 146 -2.33 16.67 -6.03
N VAL A 147 -2.78 15.90 -7.03
CA VAL A 147 -3.77 14.82 -6.83
C VAL A 147 -3.22 13.69 -5.95
N TYR A 148 -1.97 13.28 -6.17
CA TYR A 148 -1.35 12.22 -5.36
C TYR A 148 -1.33 12.59 -3.87
N CYS A 149 -0.91 13.81 -3.52
CA CYS A 149 -0.93 14.30 -2.13
C CYS A 149 -2.35 14.23 -1.55
N GLY A 150 -3.35 14.67 -2.31
CA GLY A 150 -4.75 14.57 -1.91
C GLY A 150 -5.20 13.13 -1.66
N THR A 151 -4.81 12.18 -2.52
CA THR A 151 -5.15 10.76 -2.30
C THR A 151 -4.47 10.19 -1.06
N LYS A 152 -3.23 10.58 -0.76
CA LYS A 152 -2.51 10.10 0.43
C LYS A 152 -2.99 10.77 1.73
N ALA A 153 -3.43 12.03 1.66
CA ALA A 153 -4.13 12.68 2.77
C ALA A 153 -5.45 11.95 3.09
N PHE A 154 -6.18 11.51 2.05
CA PHE A 154 -7.36 10.66 2.24
C PHE A 154 -7.01 9.36 2.99
N VAL A 155 -5.97 8.62 2.57
CA VAL A 155 -5.55 7.37 3.22
C VAL A 155 -5.20 7.59 4.68
N ALA A 156 -4.43 8.65 4.99
CA ALA A 156 -4.03 8.98 6.35
C ALA A 156 -5.25 9.29 7.25
N GLN A 157 -6.17 10.14 6.78
CA GLN A 157 -7.37 10.50 7.55
C GLN A 157 -8.35 9.34 7.66
N PHE A 158 -8.55 8.56 6.58
CA PHE A 158 -9.39 7.37 6.61
C PHE A 158 -8.88 6.33 7.60
N SER A 159 -7.55 6.13 7.71
CA SER A 159 -6.97 5.19 8.66
C SER A 159 -7.34 5.55 10.11
N LYS A 160 -7.32 6.84 10.46
CA LYS A 160 -7.74 7.35 11.78
C LYS A 160 -9.23 7.14 12.01
N ALA A 161 -10.06 7.46 11.01
CA ALA A 161 -11.51 7.28 11.07
C ALA A 161 -11.88 5.79 11.21
N LEU A 162 -11.30 4.93 10.37
CA LEU A 162 -11.52 3.48 10.46
C LEU A 162 -11.13 2.92 11.83
N ARG A 163 -10.00 3.37 12.40
CA ARG A 163 -9.60 2.97 13.77
C ARG A 163 -10.66 3.35 14.79
N THR A 164 -11.31 4.49 14.63
CA THR A 164 -12.40 4.97 15.51
C THR A 164 -13.65 4.12 15.34
N ASP A 165 -14.05 3.80 14.10
CA ASP A 165 -15.19 2.96 13.79
C ASP A 165 -15.04 1.53 14.31
N LEU A 166 -13.81 1.04 14.40
CA LEU A 166 -13.47 -0.29 14.89
C LEU A 166 -13.29 -0.36 16.43
N ARG A 167 -13.64 0.68 17.17
CA ARG A 167 -13.63 0.64 18.63
C ARG A 167 -14.43 -0.55 19.17
N GLY A 168 -13.93 -1.18 20.22
CA GLY A 168 -14.55 -2.38 20.80
C GLY A 168 -14.31 -3.67 20.01
N SER A 169 -13.59 -3.60 18.87
CA SER A 169 -13.08 -4.78 18.16
C SER A 169 -11.60 -4.98 18.43
N ASN A 170 -11.10 -6.21 18.20
CA ASN A 170 -9.66 -6.51 18.29
C ASN A 170 -8.94 -6.26 16.96
N ILE A 171 -9.39 -5.27 16.17
CA ILE A 171 -8.79 -4.92 14.89
C ILE A 171 -7.93 -3.67 15.06
N LYS A 172 -6.65 -3.81 14.83
CA LYS A 172 -5.68 -2.70 14.79
C LYS A 172 -5.69 -2.03 13.43
N VAL A 173 -5.40 -0.74 13.39
CA VAL A 173 -5.24 0.01 12.13
C VAL A 173 -3.98 0.85 12.22
N THR A 174 -3.09 0.68 11.25
CA THR A 174 -1.83 1.44 11.14
C THR A 174 -1.71 2.07 9.77
N ASN A 175 -1.34 3.34 9.72
CA ASN A 175 -0.87 4.01 8.51
C ASN A 175 0.66 4.03 8.50
N ILE A 176 1.29 3.47 7.45
CA ILE A 176 2.73 3.65 7.22
C ILE A 176 2.89 4.75 6.18
N ALA A 177 3.60 5.81 6.54
CA ALA A 177 3.80 7.00 5.72
C ALA A 177 5.28 7.14 5.28
N PRO A 178 5.71 6.42 4.22
CA PRO A 178 7.07 6.48 3.74
C PRO A 178 7.38 7.80 3.03
N GLY A 179 8.65 8.23 3.15
CA GLY A 179 9.26 9.26 2.32
C GLY A 179 9.83 8.71 1.01
N LEU A 180 11.03 9.15 0.65
CA LEU A 180 11.69 8.75 -0.58
C LEU A 180 12.08 7.26 -0.55
N CYS A 181 11.40 6.47 -1.37
CA CYS A 181 11.63 5.03 -1.50
C CYS A 181 11.91 4.65 -2.95
N LYS A 182 12.95 3.86 -3.19
CA LYS A 182 13.25 3.33 -4.54
C LYS A 182 12.50 2.03 -4.78
N THR A 183 11.56 2.06 -5.73
CA THR A 183 10.80 0.91 -6.24
C THR A 183 10.40 1.21 -7.70
N GLU A 184 9.68 0.31 -8.37
CA GLU A 184 9.08 0.59 -9.68
C GLU A 184 8.06 1.77 -9.67
N PHE A 185 7.78 2.35 -8.51
CA PHE A 185 6.82 3.44 -8.37
C PHE A 185 7.19 4.66 -9.21
N SER A 186 8.48 5.03 -9.27
CA SER A 186 8.94 6.16 -10.09
C SER A 186 8.86 5.83 -11.58
N GLU A 187 9.14 4.59 -11.99
CA GLU A 187 8.96 4.17 -13.37
C GLU A 187 7.49 4.29 -13.81
N VAL A 188 6.55 3.89 -12.95
CA VAL A 188 5.11 4.05 -13.19
C VAL A 188 4.74 5.53 -13.25
N ARG A 189 5.26 6.35 -12.33
CA ARG A 189 5.01 7.80 -12.29
C ARG A 189 5.40 8.49 -13.58
N PHE A 190 6.53 8.13 -14.14
CA PHE A 190 7.05 8.70 -15.38
C PHE A 190 6.70 7.88 -16.63
N LYS A 191 5.65 7.04 -16.55
CA LYS A 191 5.10 6.28 -17.70
C LYS A 191 6.17 5.47 -18.45
N GLY A 192 7.17 4.92 -17.72
CA GLY A 192 8.25 4.10 -18.28
C GLY A 192 9.53 4.88 -18.65
N ASP A 193 9.60 6.18 -18.40
CA ASP A 193 10.84 6.94 -18.56
C ASP A 193 11.79 6.61 -17.39
N ILE A 194 12.64 5.60 -17.62
CA ILE A 194 13.58 5.08 -16.63
C ILE A 194 14.61 6.15 -16.23
N LYS A 195 15.03 6.98 -17.17
CA LYS A 195 16.01 8.04 -16.89
C LYS A 195 15.47 9.03 -15.85
N LYS A 196 14.27 9.56 -16.08
CA LYS A 196 13.60 10.43 -15.10
C LYS A 196 13.32 9.73 -13.78
N ALA A 197 12.98 8.45 -13.83
CA ALA A 197 12.74 7.65 -12.63
C ALA A 197 14.01 7.52 -11.78
N ASP A 198 15.19 7.31 -12.39
CA ASP A 198 16.47 7.18 -11.68
C ASP A 198 16.99 8.52 -11.18
N GLU A 199 16.81 9.63 -11.93
CA GLU A 199 17.19 10.99 -11.51
C GLU A 199 16.61 11.38 -10.14
N VAL A 200 15.43 10.86 -9.77
CA VAL A 200 14.81 11.07 -8.44
C VAL A 200 15.72 10.62 -7.29
N TYR A 201 16.58 9.63 -7.54
CA TYR A 201 17.41 8.97 -6.51
C TYR A 201 18.88 9.36 -6.58
N GLU A 202 19.27 10.18 -7.54
CA GLU A 202 20.66 10.61 -7.71
C GLU A 202 21.15 11.38 -6.48
N ASN A 203 22.36 11.04 -6.04
CA ASN A 203 23.04 11.70 -4.91
C ASN A 203 22.23 11.70 -3.59
N THR A 204 21.22 10.81 -3.44
CA THR A 204 20.44 10.67 -2.22
C THR A 204 20.54 9.27 -1.63
N LYS A 205 20.26 9.16 -0.34
CA LYS A 205 19.89 7.87 0.26
C LYS A 205 18.37 7.71 0.12
N TYR A 206 17.92 6.48 -0.01
CA TYR A 206 16.50 6.16 -0.12
C TYR A 206 16.16 4.92 0.72
N ILE A 207 14.91 4.80 1.11
CA ILE A 207 14.37 3.60 1.76
C ILE A 207 14.15 2.54 0.68
N LYS A 208 14.50 1.30 0.97
CA LYS A 208 14.24 0.15 0.10
C LYS A 208 12.89 -0.50 0.44
N ALA A 209 12.38 -1.30 -0.49
CA ALA A 209 11.12 -2.02 -0.27
C ALA A 209 11.21 -2.99 0.92
N GLU A 210 12.37 -3.63 1.11
CA GLU A 210 12.65 -4.54 2.22
C GLU A 210 12.60 -3.83 3.58
N ASP A 211 12.92 -2.54 3.64
CA ASP A 211 12.87 -1.79 4.89
C ASP A 211 11.41 -1.55 5.32
N ILE A 212 10.51 -1.32 4.36
CA ILE A 212 9.06 -1.24 4.63
C ILE A 212 8.52 -2.60 5.10
N ALA A 213 8.97 -3.71 4.49
CA ALA A 213 8.61 -5.05 4.95
C ALA A 213 9.05 -5.30 6.40
N LYS A 214 10.26 -4.86 6.80
CA LYS A 214 10.74 -4.92 8.20
C LYS A 214 9.86 -4.10 9.14
N ILE A 215 9.42 -2.91 8.73
CA ILE A 215 8.48 -2.10 9.51
C ILE A 215 7.15 -2.84 9.70
N ILE A 216 6.61 -3.45 8.65
CA ILE A 216 5.39 -4.25 8.73
C ILE A 216 5.57 -5.41 9.71
N THR A 217 6.67 -6.17 9.61
CA THR A 217 6.94 -7.29 10.52
C THR A 217 7.12 -6.84 11.95
N PHE A 218 7.78 -5.71 12.19
CA PHE A 218 7.87 -5.08 13.51
C PHE A 218 6.49 -4.73 14.08
N ILE A 219 5.65 -4.05 13.31
CA ILE A 219 4.31 -3.64 13.76
C ILE A 219 3.46 -4.85 14.16
N ILE A 220 3.47 -5.92 13.37
CA ILE A 220 2.66 -7.11 13.66
C ILE A 220 3.22 -7.98 14.78
N SER A 221 4.50 -7.82 15.16
CA SER A 221 5.13 -8.51 16.29
C SER A 221 4.75 -7.92 17.66
N LEU A 222 4.20 -6.71 17.68
CA LEU A 222 3.82 -6.04 18.92
C LEU A 222 2.64 -6.73 19.63
N PRO A 223 2.56 -6.64 20.95
CA PRO A 223 1.46 -7.17 21.72
C PRO A 223 0.09 -6.71 21.21
N GLU A 224 -0.93 -7.56 21.38
CA GLU A 224 -2.28 -7.35 20.84
C GLU A 224 -2.92 -6.04 21.29
N TYR A 225 -2.61 -5.58 22.50
CA TYR A 225 -3.16 -4.36 23.08
C TYR A 225 -2.46 -3.07 22.60
N ILE A 226 -1.37 -3.18 21.83
CA ILE A 226 -0.67 -2.01 21.27
C ILE A 226 -1.11 -1.79 19.83
N ASN A 227 -1.63 -0.59 19.54
CA ASN A 227 -1.88 -0.12 18.18
C ASN A 227 -0.93 1.04 17.86
N ILE A 228 -0.09 0.88 16.87
CA ILE A 228 0.63 2.00 16.27
C ILE A 228 -0.31 2.66 15.27
N ASN A 229 -0.68 3.91 15.50
CA ASN A 229 -1.63 4.61 14.62
C ASN A 229 -0.97 5.01 13.30
N GLU A 230 0.26 5.50 13.38
CA GLU A 230 1.03 5.99 12.24
C GLU A 230 2.52 5.81 12.47
N ILE A 231 3.25 5.43 11.41
CA ILE A 231 4.70 5.49 11.33
C ILE A 231 5.07 6.31 10.11
N GLU A 232 5.62 7.50 10.34
CA GLU A 232 6.24 8.30 9.31
C GLU A 232 7.75 8.02 9.32
N LEU A 233 8.33 7.76 8.15
CA LEU A 233 9.76 7.47 8.03
C LEU A 233 10.34 8.05 6.74
N MET A 234 11.52 8.63 6.87
CA MET A 234 12.28 9.23 5.77
C MET A 234 13.72 8.72 5.79
N PRO A 235 14.41 8.67 4.63
CA PRO A 235 15.85 8.47 4.64
C PRO A 235 16.52 9.66 5.33
N VAL A 236 17.69 9.44 5.92
CA VAL A 236 18.42 10.50 6.66
C VAL A 236 18.78 11.73 5.82
N THR A 237 18.74 11.60 4.50
CA THR A 237 18.98 12.70 3.55
C THR A 237 17.72 13.49 3.18
N GLN A 238 16.55 13.06 3.65
CA GLN A 238 15.28 13.74 3.41
C GLN A 238 14.77 14.37 4.70
N THR A 239 14.25 15.58 4.60
CA THR A 239 13.54 16.28 5.69
C THR A 239 12.24 16.85 5.12
N TRP A 240 11.39 17.40 5.98
CA TRP A 240 10.29 18.24 5.53
C TRP A 240 10.89 19.46 4.84
N ALA A 241 10.84 19.48 3.52
CA ALA A 241 11.46 20.53 2.71
C ALA A 241 11.02 21.90 3.17
N GLY A 242 11.98 22.81 3.29
CA GLY A 242 11.72 24.21 3.58
C GLY A 242 10.88 24.88 2.48
N THR A 243 10.35 26.05 2.78
CA THR A 243 9.65 26.88 1.80
C THR A 243 10.59 27.27 0.66
N PHE A 244 10.32 26.79 -0.53
CA PHE A 244 10.87 27.36 -1.74
C PHE A 244 10.19 28.71 -1.97
N SER A 245 10.96 29.80 -1.93
CA SER A 245 10.50 31.08 -2.45
C SER A 245 11.30 31.39 -3.72
N GLU A 246 10.63 31.53 -4.85
CA GLU A 246 11.24 32.12 -6.02
C GLU A 246 11.51 33.59 -5.75
N LYS A 247 12.72 34.06 -6.13
CA LYS A 247 13.00 35.52 -6.19
C LYS A 247 12.27 36.05 -7.41
N ILE A 248 11.34 36.95 -7.19
CA ILE A 248 10.67 37.74 -8.23
C ILE A 248 11.69 38.70 -8.87
#